data_fa70ab00639f45973689bdee29c505f9
#
_entry.id   fa70ab00639f45973689bdee29c505f9
#
_cell.length_a   1.000
_cell.length_b   1.000
_cell.length_c   1.000
_cell.angle_alpha   90.00
_cell.angle_beta   90.00
_cell.angle_gamma   90.00
#
_symmetry.space_group_name_H-M   'P 1'
#
loop_
_entity.id
_entity.type
_entity.pdbx_description
1 polymer ?
#
loop_
_entity_poly.entity_id
_entity_poly.type
_entity_poly.pdbx_seq_one_letter_code
_entity_poly.pdbx_strand_id
1 'polypeptide(L)'
;MKNTLKTLGILIGIILIFSSCEKIDVPHGTPRCIIKKIRQEKDDILDKVYKYDYHGEIVYEFCPPLYPPDGASYVYNASCDLICSMGGYSGQGDGQCPDFVEQATNQELIWSQ
;
A
#
# COMPACT_ATOMS: atom_id res chain seq x y z
N MET A 1 28.03 29.73 -29.58
CA MET A 1 26.64 29.37 -29.81
C MET A 1 26.37 27.85 -29.70
N LYS A 2 27.20 27.01 -30.29
CA LYS A 2 27.00 25.55 -30.21
C LYS A 2 27.10 24.97 -28.80
N ASN A 3 27.88 25.58 -27.89
CA ASN A 3 28.07 25.11 -26.52
C ASN A 3 26.86 25.40 -25.61
N THR A 4 26.09 26.43 -25.91
CA THR A 4 24.91 26.81 -25.09
C THR A 4 23.75 25.81 -25.25
N LEU A 5 23.58 25.27 -26.47
CA LEU A 5 22.54 24.27 -26.74
C LEU A 5 22.83 22.91 -26.08
N LYS A 6 24.09 22.52 -25.97
CA LYS A 6 24.51 21.29 -25.32
C LYS A 6 24.29 21.37 -23.82
N THR A 7 24.56 22.50 -23.20
CA THR A 7 24.37 22.74 -21.78
C THR A 7 22.88 22.72 -21.41
N LEU A 8 22.02 23.29 -22.26
CA LEU A 8 20.58 23.30 -22.05
C LEU A 8 20.00 21.89 -22.13
N GLY A 9 20.47 21.06 -23.05
CA GLY A 9 20.03 19.66 -23.15
C GLY A 9 20.35 18.83 -21.93
N ILE A 10 21.50 19.03 -21.32
CA ILE A 10 21.92 18.33 -20.10
C ILE A 10 21.04 18.75 -18.90
N LEU A 11 20.72 20.02 -18.76
CA LEU A 11 19.86 20.53 -17.70
C LEU A 11 18.45 19.96 -17.78
N ILE A 12 17.86 19.87 -18.95
CA ILE A 12 16.53 19.27 -19.15
C ILE A 12 16.53 17.79 -18.79
N GLY A 13 17.59 17.05 -19.15
CA GLY A 13 17.73 15.64 -18.81
C GLY A 13 17.80 15.40 -17.30
N ILE A 14 18.49 16.25 -16.55
CA ILE A 14 18.61 16.16 -15.10
C ILE A 14 17.26 16.41 -14.41
N ILE A 15 16.49 17.39 -14.86
CA ILE A 15 15.16 17.70 -14.32
C ILE A 15 14.20 16.52 -14.47
N LEU A 16 14.22 15.82 -15.61
CA LEU A 16 13.38 14.66 -15.86
C LEU A 16 13.71 13.48 -14.94
N ILE A 17 14.98 13.30 -14.54
CA ILE A 17 15.39 12.25 -13.61
C ILE A 17 14.83 12.51 -12.20
N PHE A 18 14.83 13.76 -11.72
CA PHE A 18 14.31 14.10 -10.40
C PHE A 18 12.79 13.99 -10.27
N SER A 19 12.05 14.15 -11.36
CA SER A 19 10.57 14.08 -11.35
C SER A 19 10.02 12.66 -11.28
N SER A 20 10.87 11.60 -11.40
CA SER A 20 10.43 10.20 -11.42
C SER A 20 10.46 9.51 -10.05
N CYS A 21 10.99 10.16 -8.99
CA CYS A 21 11.11 9.58 -7.65
C CYS A 21 9.96 10.03 -6.75
N GLU A 22 8.94 9.17 -6.61
CA GLU A 22 7.83 9.42 -5.70
C GLU A 22 8.04 8.62 -4.40
N LYS A 23 8.01 9.33 -3.26
CA LYS A 23 8.24 8.74 -1.95
C LYS A 23 6.90 8.41 -1.29
N ILE A 24 6.78 7.18 -0.79
CA ILE A 24 5.63 6.75 0.01
C ILE A 24 5.91 7.05 1.48
N ASP A 25 5.00 7.77 2.13
CA ASP A 25 5.11 8.14 3.53
C ASP A 25 4.50 7.04 4.41
N VAL A 26 5.38 6.24 4.99
CA VAL A 26 5.02 5.13 5.89
C VAL A 26 6.00 5.10 7.06
N PRO A 27 5.63 4.47 8.20
CA PRO A 27 6.54 4.33 9.33
C PRO A 27 7.84 3.64 8.98
N HIS A 28 8.91 4.02 9.63
CA HIS A 28 10.21 3.34 9.52
C HIS A 28 10.08 1.88 9.92
N GLY A 29 10.70 0.99 9.14
CA GLY A 29 10.61 -0.45 9.36
C GLY A 29 9.48 -1.15 8.60
N THR A 30 8.65 -0.40 7.87
CA THR A 30 7.66 -1.02 6.97
C THR A 30 8.38 -1.84 5.90
N PRO A 31 8.00 -3.12 5.68
CA PRO A 31 8.64 -3.96 4.69
C PRO A 31 8.62 -3.35 3.28
N ARG A 32 9.68 -3.55 2.53
CA ARG A 32 9.79 -3.01 1.16
C ARG A 32 8.69 -3.53 0.24
N CYS A 33 8.30 -4.80 0.39
CA CYS A 33 7.23 -5.36 -0.44
C CYS A 33 5.88 -4.69 -0.16
N ILE A 34 5.62 -4.30 1.09
CA ILE A 34 4.42 -3.56 1.46
C ILE A 34 4.44 -2.17 0.86
N ILE A 35 5.57 -1.46 0.95
CA ILE A 35 5.75 -0.13 0.33
C ILE A 35 5.53 -0.20 -1.18
N LYS A 36 6.11 -1.19 -1.84
CA LYS A 36 5.95 -1.41 -3.28
C LYS A 36 4.49 -1.66 -3.64
N LYS A 37 3.79 -2.45 -2.84
CA LYS A 37 2.38 -2.78 -3.04
C LYS A 37 1.49 -1.53 -2.89
N ILE A 38 1.75 -0.70 -1.89
CA ILE A 38 1.06 0.59 -1.72
C ILE A 38 1.27 1.46 -2.96
N ARG A 39 2.51 1.57 -3.43
CA ARG A 39 2.84 2.37 -4.62
C ARG A 39 2.10 1.90 -5.86
N GLN A 40 1.92 0.60 -6.02
CA GLN A 40 1.22 0.02 -7.16
C GLN A 40 -0.29 0.25 -7.10
N GLU A 41 -0.89 0.30 -5.91
CA GLU A 41 -2.34 0.31 -5.73
C GLU A 41 -2.92 1.66 -5.31
N LYS A 42 -2.09 2.62 -4.88
CA LYS A 42 -2.53 3.90 -4.31
C LYS A 42 -3.37 4.76 -5.26
N ASP A 43 -3.15 4.65 -6.56
CA ASP A 43 -3.84 5.45 -7.56
C ASP A 43 -5.07 4.73 -8.14
N ASP A 44 -5.39 3.56 -7.63
CA ASP A 44 -6.46 2.71 -8.12
C ASP A 44 -7.55 2.54 -7.06
N ILE A 45 -7.51 1.46 -6.30
CA ILE A 45 -8.58 1.07 -5.38
C ILE A 45 -8.18 1.13 -3.91
N LEU A 46 -7.00 1.62 -3.60
CA LEU A 46 -6.50 1.65 -2.23
C LEU A 46 -6.82 2.97 -1.53
N ASP A 47 -7.45 2.90 -0.37
CA ASP A 47 -7.74 4.07 0.47
C ASP A 47 -6.85 4.15 1.71
N LYS A 48 -6.68 3.04 2.42
CA LYS A 48 -5.93 2.98 3.68
C LYS A 48 -5.20 1.67 3.82
N VAL A 49 -4.11 1.70 4.58
CA VAL A 49 -3.40 0.49 5.01
C VAL A 49 -3.21 0.54 6.52
N TYR A 50 -3.65 -0.52 7.20
CA TYR A 50 -3.47 -0.70 8.62
C TYR A 50 -2.50 -1.84 8.90
N LYS A 51 -1.73 -1.69 9.98
CA LYS A 51 -0.87 -2.72 10.52
C LYS A 51 -1.50 -3.30 11.77
N TYR A 52 -1.39 -4.61 11.95
CA TYR A 52 -1.91 -5.32 13.14
C TYR A 52 -0.94 -6.39 13.60
N ASP A 53 -1.11 -6.80 14.86
CA ASP A 53 -0.62 -8.09 15.34
C ASP A 53 -1.77 -9.10 15.24
N TYR A 54 -1.54 -10.22 14.57
CA TYR A 54 -2.54 -11.25 14.32
C TYR A 54 -1.90 -12.62 14.31
N HIS A 55 -2.35 -13.51 15.22
CA HIS A 55 -1.84 -14.86 15.38
C HIS A 55 -0.29 -14.93 15.51
N GLY A 56 0.28 -13.97 16.26
CA GLY A 56 1.72 -13.92 16.50
C GLY A 56 2.55 -13.34 15.36
N GLU A 57 1.92 -12.83 14.31
CA GLU A 57 2.58 -12.19 13.16
C GLU A 57 2.13 -10.76 12.99
N ILE A 58 3.00 -9.94 12.38
CA ILE A 58 2.62 -8.62 11.90
C ILE A 58 1.97 -8.79 10.53
N VAL A 59 0.77 -8.24 10.39
CA VAL A 59 0.02 -8.28 9.13
C VAL A 59 -0.41 -6.87 8.70
N TYR A 60 -0.76 -6.73 7.43
CA TYR A 60 -1.15 -5.46 6.83
C TYR A 60 -2.45 -5.62 6.08
N GLU A 61 -3.44 -4.82 6.46
CA GLU A 61 -4.76 -4.79 5.82
C GLU A 61 -4.83 -3.64 4.83
N PHE A 62 -5.06 -3.98 3.56
CA PHE A 62 -5.24 -3.02 2.48
C PHE A 62 -6.72 -2.81 2.26
N CYS A 63 -7.21 -1.61 2.60
CA CYS A 63 -8.62 -1.28 2.61
C CYS A 63 -9.01 -0.49 1.38
N PRO A 64 -10.12 -0.87 0.70
CA PRO A 64 -10.66 -0.08 -0.40
C PRO A 64 -11.38 1.16 0.11
N PRO A 65 -11.76 2.10 -0.77
CA PRO A 65 -12.65 3.20 -0.40
C PRO A 65 -13.99 2.67 0.13
N LEU A 66 -14.66 3.48 0.95
CA LEU A 66 -15.97 3.12 1.50
C LEU A 66 -17.04 2.96 0.41
N TYR A 67 -16.86 3.59 -0.73
CA TYR A 67 -17.77 3.52 -1.86
C TYR A 67 -17.01 3.11 -3.12
N PRO A 68 -17.52 2.10 -3.85
CA PRO A 68 -18.71 1.30 -3.55
C PRO A 68 -18.53 0.41 -2.32
N PRO A 69 -19.59 0.11 -1.55
CA PRO A 69 -19.48 -0.61 -0.28
C PRO A 69 -19.18 -2.11 -0.42
N ASP A 70 -19.16 -2.63 -1.63
CA ASP A 70 -18.89 -4.03 -1.95
C ASP A 70 -17.39 -4.33 -2.16
N GLY A 71 -16.51 -3.36 -1.91
CA GLY A 71 -15.08 -3.57 -1.97
C GLY A 71 -14.58 -4.47 -0.84
N ALA A 72 -13.59 -5.33 -1.16
CA ALA A 72 -12.95 -6.21 -0.19
C ALA A 72 -11.66 -5.59 0.33
N SER A 73 -11.33 -5.84 1.60
CA SER A 73 -9.99 -5.60 2.12
C SER A 73 -9.16 -6.88 2.03
N TYR A 74 -7.86 -6.73 1.89
CA TYR A 74 -6.91 -7.83 1.75
C TYR A 74 -5.86 -7.75 2.83
N VAL A 75 -5.58 -8.89 3.48
CA VAL A 75 -4.60 -8.98 4.55
C VAL A 75 -3.37 -9.74 4.06
N TYR A 76 -2.20 -9.12 4.20
CA TYR A 76 -0.92 -9.69 3.78
C TYR A 76 0.01 -9.77 4.99
N ASN A 77 0.90 -10.77 4.98
CA ASN A 77 1.99 -10.81 5.96
C ASN A 77 3.15 -9.89 5.54
N ALA A 78 4.21 -9.84 6.34
CA ALA A 78 5.38 -8.98 6.07
C ALA A 78 6.14 -9.37 4.80
N SER A 79 5.93 -10.57 4.27
CA SER A 79 6.50 -11.04 3.00
C SER A 79 5.55 -10.82 1.82
N CYS A 80 4.44 -10.12 2.03
CA CYS A 80 3.41 -9.86 1.02
C CYS A 80 2.67 -11.10 0.51
N ASP A 81 2.66 -12.17 1.29
CA ASP A 81 1.79 -13.30 1.03
C ASP A 81 0.37 -12.96 1.47
N LEU A 82 -0.61 -13.24 0.62
CA LEU A 82 -2.01 -13.04 0.96
C LEU A 82 -2.45 -14.05 2.01
N ILE A 83 -2.91 -13.55 3.17
CA ILE A 83 -3.43 -14.38 4.25
C ILE A 83 -4.92 -14.61 4.07
N CYS A 84 -5.67 -13.53 3.83
CA CYS A 84 -7.12 -13.61 3.65
C CYS A 84 -7.65 -12.33 3.02
N SER A 85 -8.91 -12.39 2.59
CA SER A 85 -9.69 -11.22 2.24
C SER A 85 -10.92 -11.12 3.13
N MET A 86 -11.41 -9.90 3.37
CA MET A 86 -12.57 -9.63 4.19
C MET A 86 -13.52 -8.69 3.48
N GLY A 87 -14.81 -8.77 3.79
CA GLY A 87 -15.82 -7.95 3.15
C GLY A 87 -16.14 -8.42 1.75
N GLY A 88 -16.21 -7.48 0.80
CA GLY A 88 -16.60 -7.77 -0.57
C GLY A 88 -18.09 -7.93 -0.75
N TYR A 89 -18.50 -8.43 -1.92
CA TYR A 89 -19.91 -8.54 -2.31
C TYR A 89 -20.75 -9.39 -1.36
N SER A 90 -20.18 -10.50 -0.87
CA SER A 90 -20.87 -11.39 0.10
C SER A 90 -20.79 -10.89 1.54
N GLY A 91 -19.90 -9.95 1.83
CA GLY A 91 -19.61 -9.48 3.18
C GLY A 91 -18.76 -10.43 4.03
N GLN A 92 -18.40 -11.59 3.50
CA GLN A 92 -17.69 -12.65 4.25
C GLN A 92 -16.24 -12.86 3.81
N GLY A 93 -15.82 -12.23 2.70
CA GLY A 93 -14.49 -12.43 2.14
C GLY A 93 -14.26 -13.87 1.70
N ASP A 94 -13.04 -14.37 1.87
CA ASP A 94 -12.66 -15.74 1.53
C ASP A 94 -12.81 -16.73 2.68
N GLY A 95 -13.22 -16.27 3.86
CA GLY A 95 -13.42 -17.10 5.04
C GLY A 95 -12.15 -17.60 5.73
N GLN A 96 -10.97 -17.14 5.31
CA GLN A 96 -9.69 -17.59 5.89
C GLN A 96 -9.32 -16.88 7.19
N CYS A 97 -9.92 -15.72 7.47
CA CYS A 97 -9.71 -14.97 8.73
C CYS A 97 -11.04 -14.74 9.45
N PRO A 98 -11.76 -15.79 9.88
CA PRO A 98 -13.07 -15.61 10.51
C PRO A 98 -12.99 -14.90 11.86
N ASP A 99 -11.84 -14.93 12.51
CA ASP A 99 -11.57 -14.35 13.83
C ASP A 99 -10.81 -13.02 13.79
N PHE A 100 -10.62 -12.42 12.61
CA PHE A 100 -9.74 -11.25 12.45
C PHE A 100 -10.19 -10.07 13.32
N VAL A 101 -11.48 -9.75 13.31
CA VAL A 101 -12.02 -8.62 14.08
C VAL A 101 -11.78 -8.79 15.58
N GLU A 102 -11.83 -10.02 16.06
CA GLU A 102 -11.70 -10.36 17.50
C GLU A 102 -10.23 -10.52 17.91
N GLN A 103 -9.38 -11.06 17.04
CA GLN A 103 -8.02 -11.49 17.39
C GLN A 103 -6.94 -10.53 16.91
N ALA A 104 -7.19 -9.70 15.90
CA ALA A 104 -6.22 -8.70 15.46
C ALA A 104 -6.15 -7.56 16.49
N THR A 105 -4.93 -7.23 16.92
CA THR A 105 -4.66 -6.22 17.94
C THR A 105 -3.66 -5.19 17.46
N ASN A 106 -3.49 -4.10 18.24
CA ASN A 106 -2.50 -3.05 17.97
C ASN A 106 -2.67 -2.42 16.58
N GLN A 107 -3.90 -2.08 16.22
CA GLN A 107 -4.20 -1.41 14.96
C GLN A 107 -3.43 -0.11 14.84
N GLU A 108 -2.72 0.05 13.73
CA GLU A 108 -1.98 1.27 13.43
C GLU A 108 -2.23 1.65 11.96
N LEU A 109 -2.71 2.87 11.73
CA LEU A 109 -2.83 3.40 10.36
C LEU A 109 -1.43 3.76 9.88
N ILE A 110 -0.92 3.06 8.87
CA ILE A 110 0.42 3.32 8.34
C ILE A 110 0.42 4.12 7.04
N TRP A 111 -0.69 4.13 6.32
CA TRP A 111 -0.82 4.89 5.09
C TRP A 111 -2.29 5.20 4.81
N SER A 112 -2.56 6.39 4.29
CA SER A 112 -3.88 6.79 3.77
C SER A 112 -3.73 7.69 2.57
N GLN A 113 -4.72 7.64 1.70
CA GLN A 113 -4.77 8.48 0.52
C GLN A 113 -5.06 9.95 0.85
#